data_76083e53cd6fde2c829e2df08165c33f
#
_entry.id   76083e53cd6fde2c829e2df08165c33f
#
_cell.length_a   1.000
_cell.length_b   1.000
_cell.length_c   1.000
_cell.angle_alpha   90.00
_cell.angle_beta   90.00
_cell.angle_gamma   90.00
#
_symmetry.space_group_name_H-M   'P 1'
#
loop_
_entity.id
_entity.type
_entity.pdbx_description
1 polymer ?
#
loop_
_entity_poly.entity_id
_entity_poly.type
_entity_poly.pdbx_seq_one_letter_code
_entity_poly.pdbx_strand_id
1 'polypeptide(L)'
;MNPNGIVVNENTNGIVTVNGHSYEGAEKQTENTNFALLVAKHFSEPFKDSNGYGESIARLSNMLGGGVIVQRFGDLMRGRRSTEKRIEEGLVKPTLAATPGDLSLVLPKRILDGIIEMIYALDKIAPGTANDDTLLYGVEVKFYNMEVEIDNNLETRYKGLYLSLIHI
;
A
#
# COMPACT_ATOMS: atom_id res chain seq x y z
N MET A 1 11.98 2.50 -1.13
CA MET A 1 11.89 3.97 -1.19
C MET A 1 12.20 4.41 -2.60
N ASN A 2 11.35 5.23 -3.17
CA ASN A 2 11.48 5.77 -4.53
C ASN A 2 11.63 7.28 -4.43
N PRO A 3 12.85 7.82 -4.45
CA PRO A 3 13.07 9.27 -4.51
C PRO A 3 12.53 9.81 -5.84
N ASN A 4 12.07 11.04 -5.82
CA ASN A 4 11.44 11.70 -6.98
C ASN A 4 10.30 10.87 -7.59
N GLY A 5 9.57 10.18 -6.72
CA GLY A 5 8.65 9.13 -7.10
C GLY A 5 7.23 9.62 -7.38
N ILE A 6 6.50 8.75 -8.05
CA ILE A 6 5.07 8.91 -8.33
C ILE A 6 4.30 7.74 -7.75
N VAL A 7 3.02 7.97 -7.50
CA VAL A 7 2.06 6.92 -7.16
C VAL A 7 1.23 6.64 -8.40
N VAL A 8 0.98 5.37 -8.67
CA VAL A 8 0.18 4.90 -9.81
C VAL A 8 -0.89 3.94 -9.33
N ASN A 9 -1.93 3.75 -10.13
CA ASN A 9 -2.90 2.71 -9.90
C ASN A 9 -2.62 1.50 -10.81
N GLU A 10 -3.00 0.34 -10.32
CA GLU A 10 -2.98 -0.93 -11.05
C GLU A 10 -4.39 -1.50 -11.08
N ASN A 11 -4.80 -2.06 -12.21
CA ASN A 11 -6.11 -2.70 -12.33
C ASN A 11 -5.91 -4.18 -12.67
N THR A 12 -6.36 -5.05 -11.78
CA THR A 12 -6.35 -6.50 -11.97
C THR A 12 -7.78 -7.02 -11.83
N ASN A 13 -8.34 -7.52 -12.92
CA ASN A 13 -9.70 -8.07 -12.94
C ASN A 13 -10.78 -7.11 -12.41
N GLY A 14 -10.64 -5.82 -12.70
CA GLY A 14 -11.58 -4.79 -12.25
C GLY A 14 -11.38 -4.31 -10.81
N ILE A 15 -10.33 -4.78 -10.14
CA ILE A 15 -9.92 -4.29 -8.82
C ILE A 15 -8.75 -3.35 -8.99
N VAL A 16 -8.94 -2.12 -8.53
CA VAL A 16 -7.92 -1.07 -8.57
C VAL A 16 -7.16 -1.05 -7.26
N THR A 17 -5.86 -1.19 -7.34
CA THR A 17 -4.91 -1.08 -6.22
C THR A 17 -3.88 0.01 -6.52
N VAL A 18 -3.06 0.35 -5.54
CA VAL A 18 -2.04 1.38 -5.68
C VAL A 18 -0.64 0.77 -5.72
N ASN A 19 0.26 1.40 -6.45
CA ASN A 19 1.69 1.09 -6.42
C ASN A 19 2.52 2.38 -6.50
N GLY A 20 3.82 2.28 -6.17
CA GLY A 20 4.75 3.39 -6.23
C GLY A 20 5.88 3.13 -7.23
N HIS A 21 6.23 4.14 -8.00
CA HIS A 21 7.32 4.10 -8.97
C HIS A 21 8.21 5.35 -8.87
N SER A 22 9.39 5.27 -9.48
CA SER A 22 10.20 6.43 -9.86
C SER A 22 10.65 6.26 -11.31
N TYR A 23 10.77 7.39 -12.01
CA TYR A 23 11.27 7.40 -13.38
C TYR A 23 12.76 7.74 -13.40
N GLU A 24 13.51 7.12 -14.31
CA GLU A 24 14.92 7.43 -14.54
C GLU A 24 15.06 8.79 -15.22
N GLY A 25 14.14 9.16 -16.13
CA GLY A 25 14.15 10.43 -16.85
C GLY A 25 13.81 11.62 -15.96
N ALA A 26 14.66 12.66 -15.96
CA ALA A 26 14.53 13.85 -15.12
C ALA A 26 13.22 14.62 -15.37
N GLU A 27 12.67 14.56 -16.57
CA GLU A 27 11.44 15.26 -16.97
C GLU A 27 10.18 14.75 -16.26
N LYS A 28 10.24 13.56 -15.67
CA LYS A 28 9.12 12.94 -14.96
C LYS A 28 9.35 12.84 -13.44
N GLN A 29 10.44 13.38 -12.96
CA GLN A 29 10.76 13.38 -11.54
C GLN A 29 9.86 14.36 -10.79
N THR A 30 9.52 14.01 -9.56
CA THR A 30 8.74 14.83 -8.64
C THR A 30 9.59 15.24 -7.44
N GLU A 31 9.12 16.20 -6.66
CA GLU A 31 9.74 16.54 -5.38
C GLU A 31 9.36 15.55 -4.25
N ASN A 32 8.54 14.56 -4.55
CA ASN A 32 8.06 13.60 -3.57
C ASN A 32 8.97 12.37 -3.48
N THR A 33 9.05 11.81 -2.30
CA THR A 33 9.54 10.44 -2.07
C THR A 33 8.36 9.56 -1.70
N ASN A 34 8.22 8.41 -2.35
CA ASN A 34 7.20 7.43 -1.96
C ASN A 34 7.82 6.13 -1.47
N PHE A 35 7.06 5.40 -0.69
CA PHE A 35 7.38 4.07 -0.19
C PHE A 35 6.10 3.32 0.17
N ALA A 36 6.15 2.00 0.14
CA ALA A 36 5.07 1.15 0.61
C ALA A 36 5.29 0.75 2.07
N LEU A 37 4.21 0.76 2.85
CA LEU A 37 4.14 0.16 4.17
C LEU A 37 3.27 -1.07 4.11
N LEU A 38 3.85 -2.22 4.41
CA LEU A 38 3.18 -3.50 4.33
C LEU A 38 3.05 -4.11 5.72
N VAL A 39 1.87 -4.59 6.04
CA VAL A 39 1.60 -5.36 7.25
C VAL A 39 1.30 -6.80 6.84
N ALA A 40 2.21 -7.71 7.18
CA ALA A 40 2.01 -9.12 6.94
C ALA A 40 0.97 -9.72 7.90
N LYS A 41 0.08 -10.55 7.37
CA LYS A 41 -0.87 -11.34 8.15
C LYS A 41 -0.78 -12.79 7.73
N HIS A 42 -0.55 -13.64 8.72
CA HIS A 42 -0.63 -15.08 8.57
C HIS A 42 -1.99 -15.57 9.05
N PHE A 43 -2.60 -16.43 8.27
CA PHE A 43 -3.85 -17.07 8.59
C PHE A 43 -3.58 -18.54 8.92
N SER A 44 -4.22 -19.03 9.97
CA SER A 44 -4.20 -20.42 10.39
C SER A 44 -5.62 -20.99 10.37
N GLU A 45 -5.73 -22.30 10.48
CA GLU A 45 -7.03 -22.93 10.62
C GLU A 45 -7.92 -22.23 11.66
N PRO A 46 -9.22 -22.04 11.40
CA PRO A 46 -9.97 -22.47 10.22
C PRO A 46 -9.93 -21.46 9.02
N PHE A 47 -9.18 -20.39 9.11
CA PHE A 47 -9.16 -19.30 8.12
C PHE A 47 -8.15 -19.62 7.03
N LYS A 48 -8.61 -20.01 5.84
CA LYS A 48 -7.75 -20.44 4.73
C LYS A 48 -7.71 -19.48 3.54
N ASP A 49 -8.76 -18.66 3.38
CA ASP A 49 -8.89 -17.78 2.21
C ASP A 49 -8.28 -16.41 2.46
N SER A 50 -6.95 -16.37 2.53
CA SER A 50 -6.20 -15.11 2.67
C SER A 50 -6.26 -14.25 1.42
N ASN A 51 -6.37 -14.84 0.22
CA ASN A 51 -6.56 -14.11 -1.04
C ASN A 51 -7.90 -13.40 -1.07
N GLY A 52 -8.98 -14.12 -0.79
CA GLY A 52 -10.32 -13.51 -0.71
C GLY A 52 -10.41 -12.43 0.36
N TYR A 53 -9.71 -12.59 1.49
CA TYR A 53 -9.62 -11.54 2.50
C TYR A 53 -8.96 -10.27 1.95
N GLY A 54 -7.79 -10.37 1.33
CA GLY A 54 -7.10 -9.22 0.73
C GLY A 54 -7.92 -8.59 -0.39
N GLU A 55 -8.51 -9.42 -1.26
CA GLU A 55 -9.39 -8.96 -2.34
C GLU A 55 -10.61 -8.21 -1.80
N SER A 56 -11.22 -8.67 -0.72
CA SER A 56 -12.38 -8.01 -0.12
C SER A 56 -12.04 -6.61 0.42
N ILE A 57 -10.84 -6.41 0.97
CA ILE A 57 -10.36 -5.10 1.41
C ILE A 57 -10.16 -4.16 0.20
N ALA A 58 -9.55 -4.66 -0.89
CA ALA A 58 -9.39 -3.88 -2.11
C ALA A 58 -10.73 -3.51 -2.75
N ARG A 59 -11.68 -4.43 -2.81
CA ARG A 59 -13.05 -4.18 -3.27
C ARG A 59 -13.78 -3.16 -2.40
N LEU A 60 -13.62 -3.22 -1.08
CA LEU A 60 -14.19 -2.24 -0.15
C LEU A 60 -13.62 -0.84 -0.41
N SER A 61 -12.30 -0.72 -0.62
CA SER A 61 -11.68 0.54 -1.01
C SER A 61 -12.25 1.08 -2.30
N ASN A 62 -12.38 0.23 -3.33
CA ASN A 62 -12.94 0.64 -4.62
C ASN A 62 -14.42 1.04 -4.52
N MET A 63 -15.19 0.35 -3.69
CA MET A 63 -16.61 0.69 -3.46
C MET A 63 -16.75 2.08 -2.82
N LEU A 64 -15.88 2.43 -1.87
CA LEU A 64 -15.94 3.72 -1.17
C LEU A 64 -15.31 4.86 -1.96
N GLY A 65 -14.23 4.60 -2.70
CA GLY A 65 -13.46 5.63 -3.40
C GLY A 65 -13.61 5.62 -4.92
N GLY A 66 -14.32 4.67 -5.50
CA GLY A 66 -14.36 4.49 -6.95
C GLY A 66 -13.02 4.01 -7.54
N GLY A 67 -12.05 3.66 -6.68
CA GLY A 67 -10.69 3.28 -7.01
C GLY A 67 -9.78 3.47 -5.80
N VAL A 68 -8.66 4.16 -5.99
CA VAL A 68 -7.70 4.49 -4.92
C VAL A 68 -8.24 5.61 -4.04
N ILE A 69 -8.12 5.44 -2.73
CA ILE A 69 -8.38 6.46 -1.73
C ILE A 69 -7.08 7.15 -1.34
N VAL A 70 -7.11 8.46 -1.16
CA VAL A 70 -6.03 9.26 -0.60
C VAL A 70 -6.46 9.94 0.68
N GLN A 71 -5.61 9.90 1.70
CA GLN A 71 -5.85 10.56 2.98
C GLN A 71 -4.57 11.21 3.51
N ARG A 72 -4.67 12.43 4.04
CA ARG A 72 -3.56 13.05 4.77
C ARG A 72 -3.37 12.34 6.11
N PHE A 73 -2.13 12.11 6.50
CA PHE A 73 -1.81 11.47 7.78
C PHE A 73 -2.40 12.23 8.97
N GLY A 74 -2.32 13.55 8.98
CA GLY A 74 -2.92 14.38 10.02
C GLY A 74 -4.45 14.27 10.10
N ASP A 75 -5.14 14.03 8.99
CA ASP A 75 -6.59 13.81 9.01
C ASP A 75 -6.93 12.42 9.55
N LEU A 76 -6.14 11.39 9.19
CA LEU A 76 -6.27 10.05 9.76
C LEU A 76 -6.11 10.08 11.29
N MET A 77 -5.06 10.75 11.79
CA MET A 77 -4.80 10.86 13.22
C MET A 77 -5.88 11.63 13.99
N ARG A 78 -6.64 12.48 13.31
CA ARG A 78 -7.80 13.20 13.88
C ARG A 78 -9.13 12.47 13.69
N GLY A 79 -9.09 11.23 13.16
CA GLY A 79 -10.28 10.41 12.94
C GLY A 79 -11.28 11.03 11.96
N ARG A 80 -10.78 11.64 10.88
CA ARG A 80 -11.63 12.26 9.88
C ARG A 80 -11.14 12.01 8.46
N ARG A 81 -12.05 12.00 7.51
CA ARG A 81 -11.72 11.92 6.08
C ARG A 81 -10.95 13.15 5.62
N SER A 82 -10.09 13.01 4.65
CA SER A 82 -9.54 14.14 3.90
C SER A 82 -10.55 14.71 2.91
N THR A 83 -10.34 15.95 2.51
CA THR A 83 -11.10 16.64 1.46
C THR A 83 -10.14 17.16 0.40
N GLU A 84 -10.63 17.37 -0.82
CA GLU A 84 -9.84 17.95 -1.92
C GLU A 84 -9.11 19.22 -1.46
N LYS A 85 -9.86 20.16 -0.89
CA LYS A 85 -9.30 21.42 -0.38
C LYS A 85 -8.11 21.21 0.55
N ARG A 86 -8.21 20.29 1.54
CA ARG A 86 -7.11 20.06 2.49
C ARG A 86 -5.90 19.38 1.86
N ILE A 87 -6.11 18.55 0.83
CA ILE A 87 -5.02 17.93 0.07
C ILE A 87 -4.33 18.97 -0.81
N GLU A 88 -5.09 19.82 -1.49
CA GLU A 88 -4.56 20.90 -2.32
C GLU A 88 -3.76 21.94 -1.52
N GLU A 89 -4.22 22.27 -0.31
CA GLU A 89 -3.55 23.20 0.61
C GLU A 89 -2.31 22.59 1.28
N GLY A 90 -2.14 21.27 1.27
CA GLY A 90 -1.02 20.55 1.89
C GLY A 90 0.32 20.80 1.19
N LEU A 91 1.41 20.54 1.92
CA LEU A 91 2.78 20.65 1.38
C LEU A 91 3.06 19.60 0.31
N VAL A 92 2.63 18.35 0.55
CA VAL A 92 2.83 17.23 -0.38
C VAL A 92 1.75 17.27 -1.46
N LYS A 93 2.17 17.35 -2.71
CA LYS A 93 1.24 17.39 -3.84
C LYS A 93 0.99 15.98 -4.37
N PRO A 94 -0.29 15.60 -4.58
CA PRO A 94 -0.63 14.29 -5.12
C PRO A 94 -0.09 14.11 -6.53
N THR A 95 0.41 12.92 -6.83
CA THR A 95 0.88 12.52 -8.16
C THR A 95 -0.10 11.58 -8.86
N LEU A 96 -1.09 11.06 -8.13
CA LEU A 96 -2.18 10.26 -8.65
C LEU A 96 -3.51 10.93 -8.30
N ALA A 97 -4.38 11.05 -9.28
CA ALA A 97 -5.77 11.41 -9.06
C ALA A 97 -6.47 10.28 -8.30
N ALA A 98 -6.75 10.51 -7.03
CA ALA A 98 -7.37 9.55 -6.13
C ALA A 98 -8.48 10.26 -5.32
N THR A 99 -9.45 9.49 -4.83
CA THR A 99 -10.56 10.05 -4.08
C THR A 99 -10.14 10.39 -2.64
N PRO A 100 -10.28 11.66 -2.21
CA PRO A 100 -10.07 12.02 -0.82
C PRO A 100 -11.05 11.29 0.10
N GLY A 101 -10.52 10.50 1.03
CA GLY A 101 -11.36 9.64 1.85
C GLY A 101 -10.81 9.37 3.25
N ASP A 102 -11.25 8.25 3.80
CA ASP A 102 -10.90 7.78 5.13
C ASP A 102 -10.50 6.29 5.06
N LEU A 103 -9.21 6.03 5.20
CA LEU A 103 -8.65 4.68 5.17
C LEU A 103 -9.03 3.84 6.39
N SER A 104 -9.47 4.49 7.48
CA SER A 104 -9.96 3.76 8.66
C SER A 104 -11.27 3.01 8.41
N LEU A 105 -12.01 3.39 7.36
CA LEU A 105 -13.22 2.68 6.93
C LEU A 105 -12.91 1.43 6.08
N VAL A 106 -11.68 1.29 5.62
CA VAL A 106 -11.24 0.23 4.71
C VAL A 106 -10.33 -0.75 5.41
N LEU A 107 -9.30 -0.23 6.08
CA LEU A 107 -8.26 -1.06 6.68
C LEU A 107 -8.70 -1.60 8.04
N PRO A 108 -8.60 -2.93 8.27
CA PRO A 108 -8.81 -3.49 9.60
C PRO A 108 -7.92 -2.82 10.64
N LYS A 109 -8.48 -2.61 11.83
CA LYS A 109 -7.81 -1.85 12.90
C LYS A 109 -6.35 -2.28 13.14
N ARG A 110 -6.07 -3.58 13.24
CA ARG A 110 -4.69 -4.06 13.51
C ARG A 110 -3.72 -3.76 12.38
N ILE A 111 -4.19 -3.70 11.13
CA ILE A 111 -3.37 -3.33 9.99
C ILE A 111 -3.11 -1.83 10.03
N LEU A 112 -4.15 -1.04 10.26
CA LEU A 112 -4.03 0.41 10.35
C LEU A 112 -3.12 0.85 11.51
N ASP A 113 -3.28 0.25 12.68
CA ASP A 113 -2.41 0.51 13.84
C ASP A 113 -0.94 0.23 13.50
N GLY A 114 -0.65 -0.91 12.87
CA GLY A 114 0.71 -1.26 12.47
C GLY A 114 1.31 -0.29 11.43
N ILE A 115 0.50 0.23 10.51
CA ILE A 115 0.92 1.27 9.56
C ILE A 115 1.26 2.57 10.32
N ILE A 116 0.41 3.00 11.24
CA ILE A 116 0.62 4.21 12.03
C ILE A 116 1.89 4.09 12.89
N GLU A 117 2.07 2.97 13.58
CA GLU A 117 3.28 2.71 14.38
C GLU A 117 4.55 2.77 13.51
N MET A 118 4.50 2.17 12.30
CA MET A 118 5.63 2.20 11.37
C MET A 118 5.93 3.61 10.87
N ILE A 119 4.91 4.45 10.59
CA ILE A 119 5.11 5.84 10.19
C ILE A 119 5.87 6.59 11.27
N TYR A 120 5.49 6.47 12.54
CA TYR A 120 6.21 7.09 13.66
C TYR A 120 7.61 6.50 13.87
N ALA A 121 7.79 5.21 13.63
CA ALA A 121 9.12 4.59 13.71
C ALA A 121 10.05 5.11 12.62
N LEU A 122 9.53 5.25 11.40
CA LEU A 122 10.27 5.82 10.27
C LEU A 122 10.62 7.29 10.48
N ASP A 123 9.75 8.05 11.11
CA ASP A 123 9.99 9.47 11.39
C ASP A 123 11.23 9.71 12.24
N LYS A 124 11.63 8.74 13.05
CA LYS A 124 12.86 8.81 13.87
C LYS A 124 14.15 8.77 13.04
N ILE A 125 14.12 8.10 11.87
CA ILE A 125 15.27 7.94 10.98
C ILE A 125 15.15 8.79 9.70
N ALA A 126 13.95 9.17 9.35
CA ALA A 126 13.62 10.06 8.24
C ALA A 126 12.61 11.12 8.72
N PRO A 127 13.08 12.16 9.41
CA PRO A 127 12.22 13.19 9.98
C PRO A 127 11.32 13.85 8.94
N GLY A 128 10.05 14.02 9.26
CA GLY A 128 9.02 14.53 8.36
C GLY A 128 8.14 13.44 7.75
N THR A 129 8.45 12.15 7.95
CA THR A 129 7.59 11.04 7.50
C THR A 129 6.22 11.08 8.19
N ALA A 130 6.16 11.42 9.48
CA ALA A 130 4.91 11.57 10.24
C ALA A 130 4.33 12.99 10.18
N ASN A 131 4.58 13.73 9.10
CA ASN A 131 4.01 15.04 8.90
C ASN A 131 2.51 14.96 8.62
N ASP A 132 1.76 15.96 9.07
CA ASP A 132 0.29 16.07 8.83
C ASP A 132 -0.06 15.99 7.33
N ASP A 133 0.81 16.48 6.46
CA ASP A 133 0.61 16.54 5.01
C ASP A 133 1.11 15.31 4.25
N THR A 134 1.72 14.34 4.95
CA THR A 134 2.08 13.06 4.34
C THR A 134 0.82 12.40 3.79
N LEU A 135 0.85 12.04 2.49
CA LEU A 135 -0.28 11.44 1.80
C LEU A 135 -0.21 9.91 1.88
N LEU A 136 -1.29 9.32 2.38
CA LEU A 136 -1.50 7.88 2.42
C LEU A 136 -2.41 7.48 1.27
N TYR A 137 -1.95 6.60 0.41
CA TYR A 137 -2.74 6.01 -0.67
C TYR A 137 -3.08 4.56 -0.33
N GLY A 138 -4.31 4.20 -0.47
CA GLY A 138 -4.77 2.84 -0.17
C GLY A 138 -5.78 2.33 -1.20
N VAL A 139 -5.77 1.03 -1.43
CA VAL A 139 -4.93 0.04 -0.75
C VAL A 139 -3.96 -0.59 -1.73
N GLU A 140 -2.82 -1.06 -1.23
CA GLU A 140 -1.98 -2.02 -1.93
C GLU A 140 -2.19 -3.38 -1.28
N VAL A 141 -2.46 -4.42 -2.08
CA VAL A 141 -2.64 -5.78 -1.59
C VAL A 141 -1.67 -6.69 -2.33
N LYS A 142 -0.86 -7.41 -1.57
CA LYS A 142 0.08 -8.40 -2.10
C LYS A 142 -0.41 -9.81 -1.72
N PHE A 143 -0.59 -10.65 -2.72
CA PHE A 143 -1.09 -12.02 -2.56
C PHE A 143 0.07 -13.02 -2.52
N TYR A 144 1.00 -12.85 -1.58
CA TYR A 144 2.11 -13.78 -1.34
C TYR A 144 1.74 -14.79 -0.28
N ASN A 145 0.84 -15.70 -0.61
CA ASN A 145 0.27 -16.58 0.38
C ASN A 145 0.42 -18.08 0.05
N MET A 146 1.16 -18.38 -0.99
CA MET A 146 1.48 -19.76 -1.34
C MET A 146 2.96 -20.02 -1.07
N GLU A 147 3.23 -20.74 -0.01
CA GLU A 147 4.53 -21.33 0.24
C GLU A 147 4.59 -22.67 -0.48
N VAL A 148 5.45 -22.77 -1.47
CA VAL A 148 5.66 -24.00 -2.23
C VAL A 148 6.83 -24.76 -1.61
N GLU A 149 6.62 -26.03 -1.27
CA GLU A 149 7.71 -26.90 -0.81
C GLU A 149 8.74 -27.09 -1.93
N ILE A 150 9.95 -26.64 -1.68
CA ILE A 150 11.10 -26.79 -2.56
C ILE A 150 12.30 -27.28 -1.76
N ASP A 151 13.22 -27.99 -2.42
CA ASP A 151 14.51 -28.35 -1.84
C ASP A 151 15.55 -27.23 -1.97
N ASN A 152 16.78 -27.48 -1.49
CA ASN A 152 17.88 -26.51 -1.56
C ASN A 152 18.30 -26.14 -2.99
N ASN A 153 17.88 -26.92 -4.00
CA ASN A 153 18.11 -26.64 -5.40
C ASN A 153 16.92 -25.97 -6.08
N LEU A 154 15.92 -25.55 -5.31
CA LEU A 154 14.66 -24.96 -5.78
C LEU A 154 13.79 -25.94 -6.56
N GLU A 155 14.05 -27.25 -6.47
CA GLU A 155 13.22 -28.28 -7.08
C GLU A 155 12.02 -28.58 -6.19
N THR A 156 10.83 -28.65 -6.81
CA THR A 156 9.60 -29.01 -6.11
C THR A 156 9.55 -30.52 -5.88
N ARG A 157 8.53 -31.00 -5.17
CA ARG A 157 8.26 -32.45 -5.04
C ARG A 157 8.07 -33.17 -6.39
N TYR A 158 7.85 -32.43 -7.46
CA TYR A 158 7.78 -32.96 -8.83
C TYR A 158 9.14 -32.83 -9.48
N LYS A 159 9.77 -33.97 -9.75
CA LYS A 159 11.10 -34.04 -10.34
C LYS A 159 11.17 -33.27 -11.68
N GLY A 160 12.18 -32.40 -11.80
CA GLY A 160 12.42 -31.59 -12.98
C GLY A 160 11.59 -30.30 -13.01
N LEU A 161 10.75 -30.02 -11.98
CA LEU A 161 10.04 -28.77 -11.85
C LEU A 161 10.70 -27.88 -10.79
N TYR A 162 11.33 -26.81 -11.27
CA TYR A 162 12.04 -25.84 -10.44
C TYR A 162 11.24 -24.56 -10.34
N LEU A 163 11.16 -23.97 -9.14
CA LEU A 163 10.56 -22.67 -8.91
C LEU A 163 11.61 -21.72 -8.41
N SER A 164 11.81 -20.63 -9.15
CA SER A 164 12.59 -19.49 -8.70
C SER A 164 11.62 -18.35 -8.43
N LEU A 165 11.52 -17.98 -7.17
CA LEU A 165 10.84 -16.75 -6.78
C LEU A 165 11.87 -15.63 -6.72
N ILE A 166 11.48 -14.43 -7.09
CA ILE A 166 12.31 -13.24 -6.87
C ILE A 166 12.49 -13.13 -5.36
N HIS A 167 13.72 -13.35 -4.91
CA HIS A 167 14.07 -13.08 -3.52
C HIS A 167 14.08 -11.56 -3.33
N ILE A 168 13.07 -11.08 -2.64
CA ILE A 168 12.99 -9.70 -2.18
C ILE A 168 13.52 -9.68 -0.74
#